data_fb045b86be796a25dafc6694d9c2216c
#
_entry.id   fb045b86be796a25dafc6694d9c2216c
#
_cell.length_a   1.000
_cell.length_b   1.000
_cell.length_c   1.000
_cell.angle_alpha   90.00
_cell.angle_beta   90.00
_cell.angle_gamma   90.00
#
_symmetry.space_group_name_H-M   'P 1'
#
loop_
_entity.id
_entity.type
_entity.pdbx_description
1 polymer ?
#
loop_
_entity_poly.entity_id
_entity_poly.type
_entity_poly.pdbx_seq_one_letter_code
_entity_poly.pdbx_strand_id
1 'polypeptide(L)'
;DQVEAMTLGDRIVIMRDGYIQQIGTPQEVFNHPANLFVAGFIGSPQMNFFENCQLTKTADSYTLTVMGETVTLTAEQSAKLAAAGIESRSVTAGVRPVHISLGESGIPAEVDVSELMGSELHLHLAANGQDVVAVIPTANIDPMAYARHTAVKFGFDAKLVHLFDADSEKNLI
;
A
#
# COMPACT_ATOMS: atom_id res chain seq x y z
N ASP A 1 16.05 -13.97 -8.82
CA ASP A 1 15.91 -13.04 -7.65
C ASP A 1 15.40 -11.70 -8.13
N GLN A 2 14.34 -11.18 -7.45
CA GLN A 2 13.75 -9.90 -7.84
C GLN A 2 14.70 -8.71 -7.65
N VAL A 3 15.58 -8.75 -6.64
CA VAL A 3 16.56 -7.67 -6.40
C VAL A 3 17.54 -7.58 -7.57
N GLU A 4 18.03 -8.71 -8.06
CA GLU A 4 18.88 -8.76 -9.24
C GLU A 4 18.15 -8.25 -10.48
N ALA A 5 16.93 -8.71 -10.71
CA ALA A 5 16.12 -8.28 -11.86
C ALA A 5 15.86 -6.76 -11.82
N MET A 6 15.51 -6.22 -10.65
CA MET A 6 15.25 -4.78 -10.45
C MET A 6 16.51 -3.92 -10.62
N THR A 7 17.68 -4.48 -10.33
CA THR A 7 18.97 -3.75 -10.38
C THR A 7 19.62 -3.82 -11.75
N LEU A 8 19.59 -4.99 -12.39
CA LEU A 8 20.33 -5.25 -13.62
C LEU A 8 19.48 -5.11 -14.88
N GLY A 9 18.18 -5.28 -14.78
CA GLY A 9 17.29 -5.27 -15.94
C GLY A 9 16.89 -3.85 -16.37
N ASP A 10 16.94 -3.56 -17.63
CA ASP A 10 16.32 -2.35 -18.20
C ASP A 10 14.80 -2.50 -18.26
N ARG A 11 14.36 -3.72 -18.55
CA ARG A 11 12.95 -4.13 -18.49
C ARG A 11 12.85 -5.47 -17.79
N ILE A 12 11.78 -5.63 -17.03
CA ILE A 12 11.47 -6.88 -16.32
C ILE A 12 10.12 -7.43 -16.76
N VAL A 13 9.98 -8.73 -16.68
CA VAL A 13 8.74 -9.44 -16.96
C VAL A 13 8.32 -10.19 -15.70
N ILE A 14 7.15 -9.90 -15.21
CA ILE A 14 6.56 -10.61 -14.07
C ILE A 14 5.64 -11.69 -14.61
N MET A 15 5.88 -12.94 -14.18
CA MET A 15 5.12 -14.10 -14.61
C MET A 15 4.46 -14.80 -13.43
N ARG A 16 3.31 -15.38 -13.70
CA ARG A 16 2.59 -16.26 -12.76
C ARG A 16 2.01 -17.44 -13.54
N ASP A 17 2.33 -18.66 -13.11
CA ASP A 17 1.80 -19.89 -13.70
C ASP A 17 1.96 -19.97 -15.24
N GLY A 18 3.08 -19.46 -15.74
CA GLY A 18 3.37 -19.43 -17.18
C GLY A 18 2.76 -18.26 -17.94
N TYR A 19 1.99 -17.40 -17.30
CA TYR A 19 1.36 -16.23 -17.91
C TYR A 19 2.08 -14.94 -17.52
N ILE A 20 2.27 -14.05 -18.50
CA ILE A 20 2.82 -12.72 -18.27
C ILE A 20 1.78 -11.86 -17.55
N GLN A 21 2.17 -11.28 -16.41
CA GLN A 21 1.33 -10.37 -15.63
C GLN A 21 1.63 -8.91 -15.97
N GLN A 22 2.89 -8.57 -16.15
CA GLN A 22 3.30 -7.21 -16.49
C GLN A 22 4.71 -7.22 -17.11
N ILE A 23 4.94 -6.30 -18.03
CA ILE A 23 6.25 -5.98 -18.61
C ILE A 23 6.47 -4.48 -18.45
N GLY A 24 7.62 -4.08 -17.96
CA GLY A 24 7.97 -2.66 -17.82
C GLY A 24 9.37 -2.47 -17.25
N THR A 25 9.73 -1.21 -17.07
CA THR A 25 10.94 -0.89 -16.30
C THR A 25 10.73 -1.27 -14.85
N PRO A 26 11.80 -1.50 -14.06
CA PRO A 26 11.67 -1.78 -12.64
C PRO A 26 10.82 -0.74 -11.91
N GLN A 27 11.02 0.54 -12.21
CA GLN A 27 10.29 1.62 -11.57
C GLN A 27 8.80 1.63 -11.94
N GLU A 28 8.48 1.37 -13.21
CA GLU A 28 7.07 1.27 -13.65
C GLU A 28 6.33 0.14 -12.94
N VAL A 29 6.95 -1.03 -12.88
CA VAL A 29 6.35 -2.21 -12.24
C VAL A 29 6.17 -1.99 -10.73
N PHE A 30 7.12 -1.32 -10.08
CA PHE A 30 7.04 -1.01 -8.66
C PHE A 30 5.99 0.06 -8.36
N ASN A 31 5.98 1.16 -9.14
CA ASN A 31 5.11 2.30 -8.89
C ASN A 31 3.69 2.12 -9.46
N HIS A 32 3.54 1.37 -10.54
CA HIS A 32 2.28 1.16 -11.25
C HIS A 32 2.03 -0.32 -11.51
N PRO A 33 1.90 -1.14 -10.45
CA PRO A 33 1.62 -2.57 -10.62
C PRO A 33 0.28 -2.77 -11.32
N ALA A 34 0.24 -3.63 -12.33
CA ALA A 34 -0.96 -3.85 -13.15
C ALA A 34 -2.09 -4.53 -12.38
N ASN A 35 -1.77 -5.33 -11.39
CA ASN A 35 -2.74 -6.09 -10.61
C ASN A 35 -2.22 -6.39 -9.20
N LEU A 36 -3.09 -7.00 -8.40
CA LEU A 36 -2.80 -7.37 -7.01
C LEU A 36 -1.59 -8.31 -6.90
N PHE A 37 -1.48 -9.28 -7.82
CA PHE A 37 -0.35 -10.21 -7.81
C PHE A 37 0.99 -9.49 -7.97
N VAL A 38 1.11 -8.63 -8.98
CA VAL A 38 2.34 -7.87 -9.21
C VAL A 38 2.68 -6.99 -8.02
N ALA A 39 1.69 -6.29 -7.48
CA ALA A 39 1.86 -5.41 -6.32
C ALA A 39 2.39 -6.17 -5.10
N GLY A 40 1.87 -7.37 -4.85
CA GLY A 40 2.29 -8.20 -3.73
C GLY A 40 3.60 -8.96 -3.99
N PHE A 41 3.93 -9.22 -5.24
CA PHE A 41 5.14 -9.96 -5.61
C PHE A 41 6.39 -9.06 -5.58
N ILE A 42 6.28 -7.81 -6.01
CA ILE A 42 7.39 -6.87 -6.10
C ILE A 42 7.48 -6.03 -4.83
N GLY A 43 8.69 -5.98 -4.28
CA GLY A 43 9.02 -5.21 -3.08
C GLY A 43 9.14 -6.08 -1.84
N SER A 44 10.01 -5.66 -0.92
CA SER A 44 10.23 -6.32 0.38
C SER A 44 10.46 -5.23 1.44
N PRO A 45 9.65 -5.21 2.51
CA PRO A 45 8.49 -6.08 2.77
C PRO A 45 7.36 -5.93 1.74
N GLN A 46 6.50 -6.94 1.71
CA GLN A 46 5.34 -6.96 0.81
C GLN A 46 4.41 -5.78 1.06
N MET A 47 3.74 -5.28 -0.01
CA MET A 47 2.68 -4.28 0.12
C MET A 47 1.61 -4.71 1.12
N ASN A 48 1.17 -3.79 1.94
CA ASN A 48 0.00 -4.00 2.79
C ASN A 48 -1.26 -3.98 1.93
N PHE A 49 -2.12 -4.97 2.10
CA PHE A 49 -3.43 -5.01 1.45
C PHE A 49 -4.54 -4.88 2.49
N PHE A 50 -5.45 -3.96 2.24
CA PHE A 50 -6.65 -3.75 3.04
C PHE A 50 -7.84 -4.15 2.19
N GLU A 51 -8.44 -5.29 2.52
CA GLU A 51 -9.62 -5.80 1.80
C GLU A 51 -10.89 -5.10 2.26
N ASN A 52 -11.93 -5.17 1.44
CA ASN A 52 -13.25 -4.63 1.73
C ASN A 52 -13.26 -3.13 2.10
N CYS A 53 -12.39 -2.37 1.45
CA CYS A 53 -12.43 -0.92 1.55
C CYS A 53 -13.58 -0.36 0.72
N GLN A 54 -14.16 0.74 1.18
CA GLN A 54 -15.25 1.39 0.46
C GLN A 54 -14.72 2.55 -0.40
N LEU A 55 -14.82 2.41 -1.70
CA LEU A 55 -14.62 3.50 -2.65
C LEU A 55 -15.97 4.17 -2.90
N THR A 56 -16.06 5.45 -2.63
CA THR A 56 -17.30 6.23 -2.79
C THR A 56 -17.10 7.35 -3.80
N LYS A 57 -17.90 7.33 -4.85
CA LYS A 57 -17.94 8.39 -5.85
C LYS A 57 -18.84 9.52 -5.35
N THR A 58 -18.31 10.72 -5.36
CA THR A 58 -19.06 11.95 -5.08
C THR A 58 -19.25 12.76 -6.38
N ALA A 59 -19.86 13.95 -6.33
CA ALA A 59 -20.09 14.77 -7.51
C ALA A 59 -18.78 15.12 -8.24
N ASP A 60 -17.72 15.44 -7.48
CA ASP A 60 -16.46 16.00 -8.01
C ASP A 60 -15.23 15.17 -7.69
N SER A 61 -15.35 14.14 -6.86
CA SER A 61 -14.18 13.38 -6.40
C SER A 61 -14.57 11.96 -5.96
N TYR A 62 -13.57 11.24 -5.45
CA TYR A 62 -13.74 9.93 -4.82
C TYR A 62 -13.14 9.97 -3.43
N THR A 63 -13.76 9.24 -2.52
CA THR A 63 -13.21 8.98 -1.20
C THR A 63 -12.98 7.49 -0.99
N LEU A 64 -12.00 7.17 -0.16
CA LEU A 64 -11.65 5.80 0.20
C LEU A 64 -11.73 5.66 1.72
N THR A 65 -12.49 4.69 2.19
CA THR A 65 -12.58 4.36 3.62
C THR A 65 -11.81 3.07 3.89
N VAL A 66 -10.79 3.16 4.74
CA VAL A 66 -9.93 2.06 5.16
C VAL A 66 -10.01 1.95 6.68
N MET A 67 -10.45 0.81 7.19
CA MET A 67 -10.57 0.56 8.64
C MET A 67 -11.25 1.71 9.41
N GLY A 68 -12.32 2.28 8.82
CA GLY A 68 -13.08 3.37 9.43
C GLY A 68 -12.56 4.79 9.19
N GLU A 69 -11.36 4.93 8.66
CA GLU A 69 -10.79 6.23 8.29
C GLU A 69 -11.03 6.53 6.82
N THR A 70 -11.52 7.72 6.52
CA THR A 70 -11.82 8.16 5.16
C THR A 70 -10.80 9.16 4.68
N VAL A 71 -10.25 8.90 3.48
CA VAL A 71 -9.34 9.82 2.79
C VAL A 71 -9.95 10.24 1.47
N THR A 72 -9.73 11.49 1.09
CA THR A 72 -10.12 12.00 -0.22
C THR A 72 -9.00 11.71 -1.22
N LEU A 73 -9.34 11.06 -2.33
CA LEU A 73 -8.39 10.80 -3.40
C LEU A 73 -8.00 12.09 -4.11
N THR A 74 -6.83 12.10 -4.74
CA THR A 74 -6.35 13.26 -5.48
C THR A 74 -7.22 13.54 -6.71
N ALA A 75 -7.14 14.75 -7.23
CA ALA A 75 -7.84 15.12 -8.47
C ALA A 75 -7.43 14.25 -9.66
N GLU A 76 -6.15 13.88 -9.75
CA GLU A 76 -5.64 12.99 -10.80
C GLU A 76 -6.22 11.57 -10.67
N GLN A 77 -6.20 11.00 -9.48
CA GLN A 77 -6.79 9.69 -9.21
C GLN A 77 -8.28 9.69 -9.50
N SER A 78 -9.00 10.71 -9.04
CA SER A 78 -10.44 10.86 -9.28
C SER A 78 -10.77 10.99 -10.77
N ALA A 79 -9.96 11.71 -11.53
CA ALA A 79 -10.11 11.84 -12.98
C ALA A 79 -9.92 10.49 -13.70
N LYS A 80 -8.92 9.71 -13.30
CA LYS A 80 -8.68 8.37 -13.86
C LYS A 80 -9.87 7.43 -13.60
N LEU A 81 -10.36 7.42 -12.35
CA LEU A 81 -11.51 6.60 -11.97
C LEU A 81 -12.77 7.00 -12.73
N ALA A 82 -13.04 8.29 -12.84
CA ALA A 82 -14.20 8.81 -13.59
C ALA A 82 -14.10 8.48 -15.08
N ALA A 83 -12.93 8.65 -15.70
CA ALA A 83 -12.71 8.32 -17.11
C ALA A 83 -12.90 6.82 -17.38
N ALA A 84 -12.58 5.96 -16.41
CA ALA A 84 -12.81 4.52 -16.51
C ALA A 84 -14.26 4.10 -16.16
N GLY A 85 -15.13 5.04 -15.82
CA GLY A 85 -16.52 4.76 -15.48
C GLY A 85 -16.70 4.02 -14.16
N ILE A 86 -15.76 4.19 -13.21
CA ILE A 86 -15.80 3.51 -11.93
C ILE A 86 -16.86 4.14 -11.03
N GLU A 87 -17.80 3.34 -10.59
CA GLU A 87 -18.83 3.72 -9.61
C GLU A 87 -18.39 3.31 -8.19
N SER A 88 -19.15 3.77 -7.19
CA SER A 88 -18.94 3.37 -5.79
C SER A 88 -18.95 1.85 -5.67
N ARG A 89 -17.94 1.29 -4.99
CA ARG A 89 -17.77 -0.16 -4.85
C ARG A 89 -16.82 -0.52 -3.72
N SER A 90 -16.80 -1.80 -3.40
CA SER A 90 -15.76 -2.38 -2.55
C SER A 90 -14.49 -2.60 -3.38
N VAL A 91 -13.35 -2.25 -2.81
CA VAL A 91 -12.02 -2.41 -3.41
C VAL A 91 -11.03 -2.96 -2.41
N THR A 92 -9.89 -3.45 -2.90
CA THR A 92 -8.71 -3.71 -2.08
C THR A 92 -7.76 -2.53 -2.22
N ALA A 93 -7.42 -1.91 -1.09
CA ALA A 93 -6.41 -0.84 -1.08
C ALA A 93 -5.03 -1.43 -0.82
N GLY A 94 -4.03 -0.94 -1.50
CA GLY A 94 -2.63 -1.34 -1.31
C GLY A 94 -1.77 -0.14 -0.90
N VAL A 95 -0.97 -0.33 0.15
CA VAL A 95 -0.02 0.69 0.61
C VAL A 95 1.31 0.02 0.93
N ARG A 96 2.38 0.51 0.33
CA ARG A 96 3.71 -0.02 0.62
C ARG A 96 4.14 0.29 2.05
N PRO A 97 4.89 -0.61 2.71
CA PRO A 97 5.34 -0.39 4.09
C PRO A 97 6.09 0.92 4.31
N VAL A 98 6.88 1.36 3.32
CA VAL A 98 7.61 2.65 3.37
C VAL A 98 6.69 3.87 3.28
N HIS A 99 5.44 3.69 2.87
CA HIS A 99 4.44 4.75 2.75
C HIS A 99 3.45 4.80 3.92
N ILE A 100 3.58 3.88 4.87
CA ILE A 100 2.86 3.96 6.14
C ILE A 100 3.55 4.98 7.03
N SER A 101 2.79 5.91 7.57
CA SER A 101 3.28 6.92 8.52
C SER A 101 2.61 6.77 9.87
N LEU A 102 3.33 7.10 10.94
CA LEU A 102 2.81 7.13 12.30
C LEU A 102 2.58 8.59 12.72
N GLY A 103 1.53 8.83 13.48
CA GLY A 103 1.18 10.18 13.91
C GLY A 103 0.17 10.20 15.05
N GLU A 104 -0.33 11.39 15.33
CA GLU A 104 -1.32 11.61 16.40
C GLU A 104 -2.75 11.27 15.96
N SER A 105 -2.97 11.20 14.66
CA SER A 105 -4.25 10.85 14.05
C SER A 105 -4.10 9.68 13.09
N GLY A 106 -5.19 9.02 12.77
CA GLY A 106 -5.21 7.90 11.83
C GLY A 106 -5.86 6.66 12.41
N ILE A 107 -5.50 5.51 11.84
CA ILE A 107 -6.05 4.20 12.21
C ILE A 107 -5.35 3.69 13.47
N PRO A 108 -6.09 3.38 14.55
CA PRO A 108 -5.50 2.84 15.77
C PRO A 108 -4.90 1.46 15.53
N ALA A 109 -3.72 1.23 16.10
CA ALA A 109 -3.02 -0.04 16.06
C ALA A 109 -2.17 -0.24 17.31
N GLU A 110 -1.67 -1.44 17.47
CA GLU A 110 -0.73 -1.80 18.55
C GLU A 110 0.51 -2.43 17.94
N VAL A 111 1.69 -2.05 18.44
CA VAL A 111 2.94 -2.67 18.01
C VAL A 111 2.99 -4.11 18.50
N ASP A 112 3.11 -5.06 17.58
CA ASP A 112 3.29 -6.47 17.88
C ASP A 112 4.76 -6.88 17.81
N VAL A 113 5.46 -6.48 16.76
CA VAL A 113 6.90 -6.73 16.58
C VAL A 113 7.60 -5.44 16.16
N SER A 114 8.78 -5.21 16.72
CA SER A 114 9.63 -4.07 16.36
C SER A 114 11.05 -4.59 16.08
N GLU A 115 11.49 -4.43 14.86
CA GLU A 115 12.79 -4.90 14.38
C GLU A 115 13.64 -3.74 13.90
N LEU A 116 14.74 -3.47 14.62
CA LEU A 116 15.70 -2.45 14.23
C LEU A 116 16.65 -3.03 13.17
N MET A 117 16.59 -2.48 11.97
CA MET A 117 17.38 -2.93 10.82
C MET A 117 18.27 -1.78 10.32
N GLY A 118 19.25 -1.40 11.14
CA GLY A 118 20.18 -0.31 10.81
C GLY A 118 19.48 1.05 10.75
N SER A 119 19.32 1.59 9.56
CA SER A 119 18.69 2.90 9.34
C SER A 119 17.16 2.87 9.29
N GLU A 120 16.57 1.70 9.43
CA GLU A 120 15.12 1.49 9.35
C GLU A 120 14.61 0.72 10.56
N LEU A 121 13.42 1.07 11.01
CA LEU A 121 12.66 0.32 11.99
C LEU A 121 11.48 -0.34 11.26
N HIS A 122 11.46 -1.67 11.26
CA HIS A 122 10.36 -2.45 10.71
C HIS A 122 9.37 -2.75 11.83
N LEU A 123 8.18 -2.22 11.73
CA LEU A 123 7.10 -2.40 12.69
C LEU A 123 6.01 -3.29 12.12
N HIS A 124 5.65 -4.33 12.86
CA HIS A 124 4.44 -5.09 12.63
C HIS A 124 3.36 -4.56 13.58
N LEU A 125 2.32 -4.00 13.01
CA LEU A 125 1.21 -3.37 13.73
C LEU A 125 -0.02 -4.25 13.64
N ALA A 126 -0.63 -4.54 14.78
CA ALA A 126 -1.92 -5.21 14.83
C ALA A 126 -3.05 -4.16 14.75
N ALA A 127 -3.84 -4.20 13.69
CA ALA A 127 -4.97 -3.30 13.48
C ALA A 127 -6.16 -4.09 12.93
N ASN A 128 -7.28 -4.05 13.63
CA ASN A 128 -8.51 -4.78 13.25
C ASN A 128 -8.28 -6.26 12.89
N GLY A 129 -7.41 -6.94 13.65
CA GLY A 129 -7.10 -8.35 13.41
C GLY A 129 -6.18 -8.61 12.22
N GLN A 130 -5.60 -7.59 11.61
CA GLN A 130 -4.69 -7.65 10.48
C GLN A 130 -3.29 -7.20 10.89
N ASP A 131 -2.26 -7.84 10.31
CA ASP A 131 -0.89 -7.36 10.40
C ASP A 131 -0.65 -6.25 9.36
N VAL A 132 -0.16 -5.10 9.81
CA VAL A 132 0.22 -3.96 8.95
C VAL A 132 1.69 -3.69 9.17
N VAL A 133 2.47 -3.72 8.10
CA VAL A 133 3.92 -3.50 8.18
C VAL A 133 4.22 -2.04 7.83
N ALA A 134 4.97 -1.37 8.72
CA ALA A 134 5.50 -0.04 8.49
C ALA A 134 7.02 -0.07 8.53
N VAL A 135 7.66 0.62 7.59
CA VAL A 135 9.11 0.80 7.55
C VAL A 135 9.40 2.27 7.79
N ILE A 136 9.98 2.58 8.94
CA ILE A 136 10.20 3.95 9.40
C ILE A 136 11.69 4.24 9.45
N PRO A 137 12.18 5.33 8.81
CA PRO A 137 13.57 5.77 8.96
C PRO A 137 13.87 6.13 10.41
N THR A 138 15.01 5.68 10.95
CA THR A 138 15.36 5.88 12.35
C THR A 138 16.02 7.24 12.64
N ALA A 139 16.31 8.04 11.62
CA ALA A 139 17.02 9.31 11.76
C ALA A 139 16.37 10.30 12.73
N ASN A 140 15.04 10.29 12.83
CA ASN A 140 14.25 11.26 13.61
C ASN A 140 13.33 10.62 14.62
N ILE A 141 13.55 9.34 14.95
CA ILE A 141 12.74 8.61 15.93
C ILE A 141 13.61 7.92 16.96
N ASP A 142 13.03 7.67 18.13
CA ASP A 142 13.63 6.78 19.13
C ASP A 142 13.01 5.37 18.95
N PRO A 143 13.78 4.38 18.47
CA PRO A 143 13.27 3.01 18.28
C PRO A 143 12.69 2.41 19.56
N MET A 144 13.19 2.81 20.73
CA MET A 144 12.71 2.32 22.02
C MET A 144 11.29 2.79 22.37
N ALA A 145 10.82 3.85 21.70
CA ALA A 145 9.45 4.35 21.86
C ALA A 145 8.39 3.42 21.22
N TYR A 146 8.81 2.46 20.40
CA TYR A 146 7.94 1.54 19.68
C TYR A 146 8.09 0.10 20.14
N ALA A 147 8.18 -0.10 21.44
CA ALA A 147 8.20 -1.43 22.04
C ALA A 147 6.87 -2.16 21.83
N ARG A 148 6.90 -3.48 21.93
CA ARG A 148 5.69 -4.33 21.85
C ARG A 148 4.59 -3.81 22.79
N HIS A 149 3.34 -3.84 22.31
CA HIS A 149 2.13 -3.35 22.99
C HIS A 149 1.99 -1.83 23.04
N THR A 150 2.88 -1.06 22.43
CA THR A 150 2.71 0.38 22.31
C THR A 150 1.52 0.69 21.41
N ALA A 151 0.61 1.53 21.88
CA ALA A 151 -0.50 2.03 21.07
C ALA A 151 0.03 3.10 20.10
N VAL A 152 -0.34 2.97 18.84
CA VAL A 152 0.04 3.91 17.77
C VAL A 152 -1.16 4.19 16.90
N LYS A 153 -1.04 5.22 16.06
CA LYS A 153 -1.97 5.48 14.96
C LYS A 153 -1.16 5.58 13.67
N PHE A 154 -1.67 4.95 12.62
CA PHE A 154 -1.01 4.99 11.32
C PHE A 154 -1.93 5.59 10.26
N GLY A 155 -1.31 6.09 9.21
CA GLY A 155 -2.00 6.59 8.04
C GLY A 155 -1.09 6.53 6.81
N PHE A 156 -1.57 7.06 5.72
CA PHE A 156 -0.84 7.13 4.46
C PHE A 156 -1.36 8.32 3.63
N ASP A 157 -0.52 8.79 2.73
CA ASP A 157 -0.91 9.82 1.77
C ASP A 157 -1.78 9.20 0.67
N ALA A 158 -2.91 9.80 0.38
CA ALA A 158 -3.85 9.33 -0.64
C ALA A 158 -3.19 9.14 -2.01
N LYS A 159 -2.24 10.00 -2.39
CA LYS A 159 -1.51 9.90 -3.66
C LYS A 159 -0.68 8.63 -3.81
N LEU A 160 -0.36 7.95 -2.71
CA LEU A 160 0.48 6.75 -2.68
C LEU A 160 -0.32 5.45 -2.53
N VAL A 161 -1.63 5.53 -2.41
CA VAL A 161 -2.49 4.35 -2.33
C VAL A 161 -2.69 3.73 -3.71
N HIS A 162 -2.75 2.40 -3.75
CA HIS A 162 -3.17 1.64 -4.92
C HIS A 162 -4.57 1.08 -4.67
N LEU A 163 -5.38 1.01 -5.73
CA LEU A 163 -6.73 0.47 -5.65
C LEU A 163 -6.87 -0.69 -6.63
N PHE A 164 -7.26 -1.84 -6.12
CA PHE A 164 -7.48 -3.04 -6.92
C PHE A 164 -8.94 -3.42 -6.87
N ASP A 165 -9.50 -3.74 -8.04
CA ASP A 165 -10.86 -4.25 -8.12
C ASP A 165 -11.00 -5.54 -7.31
N ALA A 166 -12.06 -5.66 -6.51
CA ALA A 166 -12.25 -6.81 -5.62
C ALA A 166 -12.40 -8.13 -6.38
N ASP A 167 -12.95 -8.11 -7.59
CA ASP A 167 -13.21 -9.32 -8.38
C ASP A 167 -12.09 -9.61 -9.38
N SER A 168 -11.71 -8.64 -10.23
CA SER A 168 -10.70 -8.83 -11.27
C SER A 168 -9.27 -8.70 -10.77
N GLU A 169 -9.07 -8.10 -9.60
CA GLU A 169 -7.77 -7.78 -9.00
C GLU A 169 -6.93 -6.79 -9.82
N LYS A 170 -7.50 -6.18 -10.84
CA LYS A 170 -6.83 -5.17 -11.67
C LYS A 170 -6.67 -3.86 -10.92
N ASN A 171 -5.56 -3.17 -11.16
CA ASN A 171 -5.33 -1.82 -10.66
C ASN A 171 -6.30 -0.85 -11.33
N LEU A 172 -6.99 -0.03 -10.54
CA LEU A 172 -7.99 0.94 -11.01
C LEU A 172 -7.43 2.34 -11.25
N ILE A 173 -6.21 2.61 -10.73
CA ILE A 173 -5.56 3.94 -10.83
C ILE A 173 -4.09 3.90 -11.26
#